data_178fd7fca491159f2a8eef77da9d5834
#
_entry.id   178fd7fca491159f2a8eef77da9d5834
#
_cell.length_a   1.000
_cell.length_b   1.000
_cell.length_c   1.000
_cell.angle_alpha   90.00
_cell.angle_beta   90.00
_cell.angle_gamma   90.00
#
_symmetry.space_group_name_H-M   'P 1'
#
loop_
_entity.id
_entity.type
_entity.pdbx_description
1 polymer ?
#
loop_
_entity_poly.entity_id
_entity_poly.type
_entity_poly.pdbx_seq_one_letter_code
_entity_poly.pdbx_strand_id
1 'polypeptide(L)'
;MQTSPDGIALIKKFEGCRLTAYPDPGTGDAPWTIGYGWTHPVDGKPVKRGMTIDQQTADRLLKTGLVGYENDVLKVVRVKLTQGQFDALVSFTYNLGARSLSTSTLLRKLN
;
A
#
# COMPACT_ATOMS: atom_id res chain seq x y z
N MET A 1 8.25 13.09 5.51
CA MET A 1 6.77 13.18 5.63
C MET A 1 6.19 11.77 5.65
N GLN A 2 5.20 11.55 6.47
CA GLN A 2 4.53 10.25 6.60
C GLN A 2 3.04 10.41 6.25
N THR A 3 2.42 9.30 5.81
CA THR A 3 0.98 9.29 5.57
C THR A 3 0.23 9.57 6.87
N SER A 4 -0.74 10.49 6.82
CA SER A 4 -1.54 10.85 7.99
C SER A 4 -2.51 9.72 8.38
N PRO A 5 -3.05 9.75 9.61
CA PRO A 5 -4.11 8.80 9.99
C PRO A 5 -5.30 8.82 9.04
N ASP A 6 -5.68 9.99 8.53
CA ASP A 6 -6.78 10.12 7.56
C ASP A 6 -6.42 9.44 6.22
N GLY A 7 -5.18 9.61 5.76
CA GLY A 7 -4.71 8.94 4.54
C GLY A 7 -4.66 7.43 4.70
N ILE A 8 -4.21 6.94 5.85
CA ILE A 8 -4.21 5.51 6.16
C ILE A 8 -5.64 4.96 6.19
N ALA A 9 -6.58 5.69 6.81
CA ALA A 9 -7.98 5.28 6.85
C ALA A 9 -8.59 5.17 5.45
N LEU A 10 -8.23 6.08 4.56
CA LEU A 10 -8.68 6.06 3.17
C LEU A 10 -8.17 4.81 2.44
N ILE A 11 -6.89 4.48 2.59
CA ILE A 11 -6.29 3.28 1.99
C ILE A 11 -6.98 2.03 2.51
N LYS A 12 -7.20 1.94 3.82
CA LYS A 12 -7.91 0.81 4.44
C LYS A 12 -9.31 0.63 3.86
N LYS A 13 -10.02 1.73 3.64
CA LYS A 13 -11.37 1.70 3.08
C LYS A 13 -11.39 1.14 1.67
N PHE A 14 -10.43 1.53 0.83
CA PHE A 14 -10.35 1.04 -0.56
C PHE A 14 -9.83 -0.38 -0.66
N GLU A 15 -8.82 -0.74 0.11
CA GLU A 15 -8.18 -2.06 0.00
C GLU A 15 -9.00 -3.16 0.69
N GLY A 16 -9.66 -2.83 1.80
CA GLY A 16 -10.31 -3.82 2.64
C GLY A 16 -9.29 -4.70 3.37
N CYS A 17 -9.68 -5.24 4.51
CA CYS A 17 -8.80 -6.08 5.33
C CYS A 17 -9.25 -7.54 5.27
N ARG A 18 -8.29 -8.44 4.99
CA ARG A 18 -8.51 -9.89 5.02
C ARG A 18 -7.55 -10.50 6.03
N LEU A 19 -8.08 -11.04 7.11
CA LEU A 19 -7.27 -11.65 8.18
C LEU A 19 -6.86 -13.09 7.86
N THR A 20 -7.43 -13.68 6.83
CA THR A 20 -7.07 -15.00 6.31
C THR A 20 -6.51 -14.84 4.91
N ALA A 21 -5.40 -15.53 4.62
CA ALA A 21 -4.77 -15.48 3.30
C ALA A 21 -5.74 -15.93 2.21
N TYR A 22 -5.69 -15.24 1.07
CA TYR A 22 -6.50 -15.56 -0.10
C TYR A 22 -5.62 -15.59 -1.34
N PRO A 23 -5.99 -16.40 -2.35
CA PRO A 23 -5.23 -16.48 -3.59
C PRO A 23 -5.46 -15.26 -4.48
N ASP A 24 -4.56 -15.02 -5.41
CA ASP A 24 -4.77 -13.99 -6.44
C ASP A 24 -6.01 -14.32 -7.26
N PRO A 25 -6.98 -13.39 -7.39
CA PRO A 25 -8.21 -13.64 -8.16
C PRO A 25 -7.97 -13.99 -9.63
N GLY A 26 -6.88 -13.48 -10.23
CA GLY A 26 -6.57 -13.72 -11.62
C GLY A 26 -6.05 -15.11 -11.90
N THR A 27 -5.31 -15.71 -10.95
CA THR A 27 -4.69 -17.03 -11.11
C THR A 27 -5.33 -18.13 -10.27
N GLY A 28 -6.02 -17.77 -9.19
CA GLY A 28 -6.54 -18.71 -8.21
C GLY A 28 -5.48 -19.34 -7.32
N ASP A 29 -4.24 -18.84 -7.40
CA ASP A 29 -3.09 -19.35 -6.65
C ASP A 29 -2.17 -18.17 -6.26
N ALA A 30 -0.86 -18.32 -6.41
CA ALA A 30 0.11 -17.27 -6.07
C ALA A 30 -0.09 -15.99 -6.93
N PRO A 31 0.18 -14.80 -6.38
CA PRO A 31 0.61 -14.58 -5.02
C PRO A 31 -0.53 -14.64 -4.00
N TRP A 32 -0.29 -15.36 -2.90
CA TRP A 32 -1.23 -15.35 -1.77
C TRP A 32 -1.10 -14.02 -1.03
N THR A 33 -2.23 -13.46 -0.65
CA THR A 33 -2.35 -12.11 -0.11
C THR A 33 -3.05 -12.13 1.23
N ILE A 34 -2.67 -11.22 2.13
CA ILE A 34 -3.26 -11.11 3.45
C ILE A 34 -3.28 -9.66 3.92
N GLY A 35 -4.11 -9.33 4.90
CA GLY A 35 -4.21 -7.97 5.43
C GLY A 35 -4.76 -7.00 4.39
N TYR A 36 -4.05 -5.90 4.18
CA TYR A 36 -4.41 -4.85 3.22
C TYR A 36 -3.61 -5.00 1.91
N GLY A 37 -3.66 -6.17 1.31
CA GLY A 37 -2.95 -6.42 0.06
C GLY A 37 -1.49 -6.81 0.23
N TRP A 38 -1.11 -7.34 1.37
CA TRP A 38 0.26 -7.75 1.67
C TRP A 38 0.58 -9.12 1.05
N THR A 39 1.67 -9.19 0.29
CA THR A 39 2.08 -10.42 -0.41
C THR A 39 3.45 -10.94 0.01
N HIS A 40 4.15 -10.20 0.87
CA HIS A 40 5.49 -10.57 1.34
C HIS A 40 5.41 -11.47 2.58
N PRO A 41 6.53 -12.07 3.01
CA PRO A 41 6.52 -12.85 4.24
C PRO A 41 6.05 -12.06 5.46
N VAL A 42 5.33 -12.72 6.35
CA VAL A 42 4.90 -12.16 7.63
C VAL A 42 5.76 -12.79 8.71
N ASP A 43 6.59 -11.98 9.37
CA ASP A 43 7.52 -12.44 10.42
C ASP A 43 8.36 -13.65 9.97
N GLY A 44 8.85 -13.59 8.72
CA GLY A 44 9.68 -14.63 8.13
C GLY A 44 8.92 -15.82 7.52
N LYS A 45 7.59 -15.83 7.59
CA LYS A 45 6.76 -16.93 7.07
C LYS A 45 6.08 -16.49 5.78
N PRO A 46 6.24 -17.22 4.65
CA PRO A 46 5.54 -16.87 3.41
C PRO A 46 4.02 -16.90 3.58
N VAL A 47 3.34 -15.99 2.90
CA VAL A 47 1.88 -15.99 2.87
C VAL A 47 1.41 -17.17 2.03
N LYS A 48 0.59 -18.04 2.62
CA LYS A 48 0.09 -19.25 1.97
C LYS A 48 -1.31 -19.60 2.49
N ARG A 49 -1.94 -20.58 1.85
CA ARG A 49 -3.24 -21.08 2.27
C ARG A 49 -3.24 -21.44 3.76
N GLY A 50 -4.27 -20.99 4.47
CA GLY A 50 -4.44 -21.27 5.89
C GLY A 50 -3.77 -20.29 6.83
N MET A 51 -2.94 -19.37 6.32
CA MET A 51 -2.34 -18.34 7.17
C MET A 51 -3.42 -17.37 7.67
N THR A 52 -3.37 -17.04 8.96
CA THR A 52 -4.24 -16.02 9.57
C THR A 52 -3.41 -15.04 10.37
N ILE A 53 -3.88 -13.80 10.45
CA ILE A 53 -3.30 -12.73 11.25
C ILE A 53 -4.40 -12.02 12.02
N ASP A 54 -4.02 -11.27 13.06
CA ASP A 54 -4.97 -10.41 13.76
C ASP A 54 -5.00 -9.02 13.13
N GLN A 55 -5.95 -8.18 13.57
CA GLN A 55 -6.12 -6.82 13.06
C GLN A 55 -4.88 -5.97 13.34
N GLN A 56 -4.26 -6.13 14.50
CA GLN A 56 -3.06 -5.38 14.87
C GLN A 56 -1.90 -5.69 13.93
N THR A 57 -1.72 -6.96 13.56
CA THR A 57 -0.71 -7.37 12.59
C THR A 57 -1.01 -6.80 11.21
N ALA A 58 -2.26 -6.84 10.76
CA ALA A 58 -2.66 -6.24 9.49
C ALA A 58 -2.31 -4.75 9.44
N ASP A 59 -2.59 -4.01 10.51
CA ASP A 59 -2.26 -2.58 10.60
C ASP A 59 -0.75 -2.34 10.57
N ARG A 60 0.02 -3.17 11.25
CA ARG A 60 1.49 -3.09 11.26
C ARG A 60 2.06 -3.33 9.86
N LEU A 61 1.57 -4.34 9.16
CA LEU A 61 2.02 -4.65 7.80
C LEU A 61 1.69 -3.51 6.83
N LEU A 62 0.53 -2.88 6.97
CA LEU A 62 0.17 -1.72 6.15
C LEU A 62 1.15 -0.58 6.36
N LYS A 63 1.46 -0.22 7.60
CA LYS A 63 2.42 0.84 7.92
C LYS A 63 3.81 0.52 7.38
N THR A 64 4.26 -0.72 7.52
CA THR A 64 5.56 -1.16 7.01
C THR A 64 5.62 -1.03 5.48
N GLY A 65 4.57 -1.47 4.79
CA GLY A 65 4.50 -1.35 3.34
C GLY A 65 4.44 0.10 2.85
N LEU A 66 3.74 0.96 3.58
CA LEU A 66 3.61 2.38 3.22
C LEU A 66 4.94 3.12 3.22
N VAL A 67 5.91 2.73 4.05
CA VAL A 67 7.24 3.39 4.07
C VAL A 67 7.87 3.36 2.68
N GLY A 68 7.82 2.25 1.98
CA GLY A 68 8.34 2.14 0.62
C GLY A 68 7.63 3.08 -0.35
N TYR A 69 6.30 3.13 -0.30
CA TYR A 69 5.51 4.01 -1.17
C TYR A 69 5.70 5.48 -0.82
N GLU A 70 5.83 5.82 0.47
CA GLU A 70 6.15 7.17 0.91
C GLU A 70 7.49 7.64 0.35
N ASN A 71 8.51 6.78 0.39
CA ASN A 71 9.81 7.07 -0.18
C ASN A 71 9.75 7.24 -1.70
N ASP A 72 8.96 6.43 -2.39
CA ASP A 72 8.77 6.53 -3.83
C ASP A 72 8.16 7.89 -4.21
N VAL A 73 7.16 8.35 -3.47
CA VAL A 73 6.55 9.66 -3.69
C VAL A 73 7.58 10.77 -3.51
N LEU A 74 8.36 10.71 -2.43
CA LEU A 74 9.37 11.73 -2.14
C LEU A 74 10.50 11.77 -3.17
N LYS A 75 10.78 10.67 -3.85
CA LYS A 75 11.80 10.62 -4.90
C LYS A 75 11.38 11.34 -6.17
N VAL A 76 10.10 11.25 -6.56
CA VAL A 76 9.65 11.72 -7.87
C VAL A 76 8.98 13.09 -7.82
N VAL A 77 8.48 13.51 -6.67
CA VAL A 77 7.82 14.82 -6.52
C VAL A 77 8.87 15.90 -6.25
N ARG A 78 8.82 16.96 -7.06
CA ARG A 78 9.83 18.03 -7.02
C ARG A 78 9.33 19.30 -6.32
N VAL A 79 8.08 19.32 -5.90
CA VAL A 79 7.45 20.48 -5.26
C VAL A 79 7.12 20.16 -3.81
N LYS A 80 6.96 21.21 -2.99
CA LYS A 80 6.54 21.06 -1.61
C LYS A 80 5.06 20.63 -1.58
N LEU A 81 4.77 19.61 -0.79
CA LEU A 81 3.42 19.03 -0.70
C LEU A 81 2.73 19.43 0.60
N THR A 82 1.41 19.62 0.53
CA THR A 82 0.57 19.59 1.71
C THR A 82 0.39 18.14 2.16
N GLN A 83 -0.03 17.94 3.40
CA GLN A 83 -0.27 16.58 3.92
C GLN A 83 -1.33 15.85 3.08
N GLY A 84 -2.42 16.55 2.69
CA GLY A 84 -3.46 15.96 1.86
C GLY A 84 -2.97 15.53 0.48
N GLN A 85 -2.13 16.34 -0.15
CA GLN A 85 -1.51 15.99 -1.43
C GLN A 85 -0.60 14.77 -1.30
N PHE A 86 0.21 14.73 -0.25
CA PHE A 86 1.09 13.60 0.02
C PHE A 86 0.30 12.32 0.21
N ASP A 87 -0.75 12.34 1.04
CA ASP A 87 -1.62 11.19 1.29
C ASP A 87 -2.27 10.68 0.01
N ALA A 88 -2.74 11.60 -0.85
CA ALA A 88 -3.34 11.23 -2.14
C ALA A 88 -2.34 10.53 -3.06
N LEU A 89 -1.10 11.03 -3.11
CA LEU A 89 -0.05 10.44 -3.93
C LEU A 89 0.39 9.08 -3.40
N VAL A 90 0.47 8.91 -2.09
CA VAL A 90 0.79 7.61 -1.46
C VAL A 90 -0.30 6.60 -1.78
N SER A 91 -1.57 6.98 -1.66
CA SER A 91 -2.70 6.12 -1.99
C SER A 91 -2.69 5.71 -3.46
N PHE A 92 -2.42 6.65 -4.36
CA PHE A 92 -2.28 6.38 -5.80
C PHE A 92 -1.15 5.36 -6.05
N THR A 93 0.00 5.57 -5.42
CA THR A 93 1.17 4.70 -5.60
C THR A 93 0.91 3.30 -5.02
N TYR A 94 0.21 3.23 -3.91
CA TYR A 94 -0.18 1.96 -3.29
C TYR A 94 -1.01 1.09 -4.25
N ASN A 95 -1.94 1.73 -4.97
CA ASN A 95 -2.83 1.03 -5.90
C ASN A 95 -2.18 0.71 -7.25
N LEU A 96 -1.40 1.63 -7.81
CA LEU A 96 -0.92 1.55 -9.19
C LEU A 96 0.59 1.35 -9.33
N GLY A 97 1.35 1.54 -8.23
CA GLY A 97 2.80 1.39 -8.22
C GLY A 97 3.55 2.68 -8.58
N ALA A 98 4.81 2.76 -8.15
CA ALA A 98 5.65 3.95 -8.31
C ALA A 98 5.91 4.30 -9.78
N ARG A 99 6.00 3.30 -10.65
CA ARG A 99 6.21 3.52 -12.08
C ARG A 99 5.03 4.26 -12.70
N SER A 100 3.81 3.90 -12.32
CA SER A 100 2.61 4.60 -12.79
C SER A 100 2.56 6.03 -12.27
N LEU A 101 3.03 6.28 -11.05
CA LEU A 101 3.12 7.63 -10.50
C LEU A 101 4.05 8.49 -11.33
N SER A 102 5.27 8.02 -11.63
CA SER A 102 6.29 8.81 -12.35
C SER A 102 5.86 9.20 -13.76
N THR A 103 4.97 8.45 -14.39
CA THR A 103 4.46 8.72 -15.74
C THR A 103 3.06 9.32 -15.75
N SER A 104 2.46 9.56 -14.57
CA SER A 104 1.07 10.00 -14.48
C SER A 104 0.89 11.46 -14.86
N THR A 105 -0.29 11.78 -15.38
CA THR A 105 -0.72 13.16 -15.60
C THR A 105 -0.80 13.94 -14.29
N LEU A 106 -1.18 13.28 -13.20
CA LEU A 106 -1.26 13.88 -11.88
C LEU A 106 0.10 14.43 -11.44
N LEU A 107 1.15 13.61 -11.53
CA LEU A 107 2.51 14.04 -11.16
C LEU A 107 3.01 15.16 -12.09
N ARG A 108 2.74 15.03 -13.37
CA ARG A 108 3.14 16.03 -14.38
C ARG A 108 2.53 17.40 -14.09
N LYS A 109 1.27 17.43 -13.70
CA LYS A 109 0.59 18.68 -13.34
C LYS A 109 1.09 19.24 -12.01
N LEU A 110 1.47 18.37 -11.07
CA LEU A 110 1.96 18.77 -9.76
C LEU A 110 3.36 19.39 -9.85
N ASN A 111 4.25 18.78 -10.62
CA ASN A 111 5.60 19.27 -10.84
C ASN A 111 5.64 20.36 -11.91
#